data_af8a23a2bc3b07c6460d7a76a6804b01
#
_entry.id   af8a23a2bc3b07c6460d7a76a6804b01
#
_cell.length_a   1.000
_cell.length_b   1.000
_cell.length_c   1.000
_cell.angle_alpha   90.00
_cell.angle_beta   90.00
_cell.angle_gamma   90.00
#
_symmetry.space_group_name_H-M   'P 1'
#
loop_
_entity.id
_entity.type
_entity.pdbx_description
1 polymer ?
#
loop_
_entity_poly.entity_id
_entity_poly.type
_entity_poly.pdbx_seq_one_letter_code
_entity_poly.pdbx_strand_id
1 'polypeptide(L)'
;MCGEKISLPSAKKMLTHTDLRPGTQFIYEGQPWEVLEASMMKMAQRRPVIQSKIKNLIDGRVQERNFQQGDVFQEADLQKKDIKFLYQTKGQYWFCEPKDPSKRFFFTEEQIGTQAKFLRPNELVIGIVFEEKIITFKLPIKVQLKVKETAPGLKGDRAQAGTKEAVMESGAVIQVPLFIEEGETIEINTETGTYVKRA
;
A
#
# COMPACT_ATOMS: atom_id res chain seq x y z
N MET A 1 25.12 5.64 -31.61
CA MET A 1 25.86 5.67 -30.32
C MET A 1 24.95 6.36 -29.32
N CYS A 2 24.05 5.62 -28.66
CA CYS A 2 23.22 6.11 -27.58
C CYS A 2 23.87 5.72 -26.27
N GLY A 3 24.33 6.74 -25.53
CA GLY A 3 24.95 6.54 -24.22
C GLY A 3 23.94 6.08 -23.21
N GLU A 4 24.10 4.87 -22.74
CA GLU A 4 23.47 4.35 -21.55
C GLU A 4 23.93 5.22 -20.35
N LYS A 5 23.01 6.01 -19.81
CA LYS A 5 23.24 6.67 -18.52
C LYS A 5 23.26 5.59 -17.44
N ILE A 6 24.45 5.13 -17.11
CA ILE A 6 24.71 4.35 -15.89
C ILE A 6 24.37 5.31 -14.74
N SER A 7 23.24 5.09 -14.11
CA SER A 7 22.85 5.75 -12.86
C SER A 7 23.84 5.28 -11.78
N LEU A 8 24.70 6.17 -11.33
CA LEU A 8 25.58 5.94 -10.17
C LEU A 8 24.71 5.55 -8.97
N PRO A 9 25.12 4.55 -8.17
CA PRO A 9 24.41 4.17 -6.96
C PRO A 9 24.36 5.39 -6.04
N SER A 10 23.15 5.85 -5.73
CA SER A 10 22.89 6.90 -4.74
C SER A 10 23.58 6.53 -3.44
N ALA A 11 24.35 7.46 -2.86
CA ALA A 11 25.01 7.26 -1.57
C ALA A 11 23.95 6.82 -0.55
N LYS A 12 24.07 5.57 -0.06
CA LYS A 12 23.13 4.98 0.88
C LYS A 12 23.10 5.83 2.15
N LYS A 13 22.00 6.51 2.40
CA LYS A 13 21.81 7.34 3.57
C LYS A 13 21.72 6.46 4.81
N MET A 14 22.51 6.79 5.83
CA MET A 14 22.42 6.14 7.13
C MET A 14 21.32 6.82 7.95
N LEU A 15 20.41 6.02 8.47
CA LEU A 15 19.30 6.44 9.32
C LEU A 15 19.61 6.07 10.78
N THR A 16 19.27 6.97 11.67
CA THR A 16 19.31 6.71 13.12
C THR A 16 17.92 6.33 13.62
N HIS A 17 17.83 5.82 14.85
CA HIS A 17 16.55 5.50 15.48
C HIS A 17 15.54 6.67 15.44
N THR A 18 16.00 7.95 15.49
CA THR A 18 15.15 9.14 15.45
C THR A 18 14.59 9.45 14.05
N ASP A 19 15.18 8.90 13.01
CA ASP A 19 14.73 9.09 11.64
C ASP A 19 13.61 8.11 11.23
N LEU A 20 13.35 7.10 12.08
CA LEU A 20 12.31 6.10 11.88
C LEU A 20 10.93 6.69 12.14
N ARG A 21 10.35 7.33 11.12
CA ARG A 21 9.00 7.90 11.11
C ARG A 21 8.07 7.03 10.25
N PRO A 22 6.75 7.10 10.45
CA PRO A 22 5.81 6.43 9.56
C PRO A 22 6.09 6.73 8.08
N GLY A 23 6.17 5.69 7.26
CA GLY A 23 6.55 5.77 5.84
C GLY A 23 8.05 5.68 5.55
N THR A 24 8.94 5.71 6.57
CA THR A 24 10.38 5.51 6.38
C THR A 24 10.67 4.07 5.97
N GLN A 25 11.48 3.90 4.91
CA GLN A 25 11.87 2.59 4.38
C GLN A 25 13.36 2.36 4.65
N PHE A 26 13.67 1.25 5.28
CA PHE A 26 15.03 0.94 5.74
C PHE A 26 15.33 -0.55 5.64
N ILE A 27 16.62 -0.89 5.64
CA ILE A 27 17.08 -2.28 5.66
C ILE A 27 17.22 -2.74 7.11
N TYR A 28 16.52 -3.80 7.45
CA TYR A 28 16.62 -4.48 8.73
C TYR A 28 16.71 -5.99 8.51
N GLU A 29 17.72 -6.63 9.10
CA GLU A 29 18.02 -8.05 8.89
C GLU A 29 18.20 -8.44 7.40
N GLY A 30 18.78 -7.53 6.59
CA GLY A 30 19.01 -7.75 5.16
C GLY A 30 17.77 -7.61 4.27
N GLN A 31 16.64 -7.23 4.82
CA GLN A 31 15.38 -7.09 4.10
C GLN A 31 14.84 -5.64 4.17
N PRO A 32 14.06 -5.19 3.17
CA PRO A 32 13.44 -3.87 3.19
C PRO A 32 12.19 -3.87 4.06
N TRP A 33 12.15 -2.93 5.00
CA TRP A 33 11.02 -2.71 5.92
C TRP A 33 10.50 -1.28 5.80
N GLU A 34 9.23 -1.11 6.06
CA GLU A 34 8.56 0.20 6.13
C GLU A 34 8.00 0.40 7.55
N VAL A 35 8.25 1.59 8.12
CA VAL A 35 7.68 1.97 9.42
C VAL A 35 6.21 2.32 9.22
N LEU A 36 5.30 1.59 9.88
CA LEU A 36 3.86 1.90 9.90
C LEU A 36 3.53 2.93 10.99
N GLU A 37 4.06 2.69 12.18
CA GLU A 37 3.84 3.52 13.35
C GLU A 37 5.16 3.65 14.13
N ALA A 38 5.40 4.82 14.72
CA ALA A 38 6.54 5.05 15.60
C ALA A 38 6.13 5.95 16.75
N SER A 39 6.41 5.52 17.99
CA SER A 39 6.19 6.31 19.20
C SER A 39 7.43 6.35 20.05
N MET A 40 7.78 7.54 20.57
CA MET A 40 8.92 7.70 21.45
C MET A 40 8.49 7.50 22.89
N MET A 41 9.04 6.47 23.53
CA MET A 41 8.87 6.25 24.96
C MET A 41 10.05 6.85 25.74
N LYS A 42 9.77 7.87 26.54
CA LYS A 42 10.72 8.43 27.51
C LYS A 42 10.39 7.88 28.90
N MET A 43 11.25 7.05 29.46
CA MET A 43 11.17 6.63 30.84
C MET A 43 12.14 7.48 31.70
N ALA A 44 11.71 7.87 32.92
CA ALA A 44 12.39 8.78 33.85
C ALA A 44 13.74 8.26 34.29
N GLN A 45 14.61 7.73 33.78
CA GLN A 45 15.98 7.24 34.11
C GLN A 45 16.54 6.25 33.07
N ARG A 46 15.88 6.07 31.91
CA ARG A 46 16.37 5.20 30.84
C ARG A 46 16.55 5.98 29.56
N ARG A 47 17.43 5.49 28.69
CA ARG A 47 17.61 6.05 27.35
C ARG A 47 16.26 5.99 26.56
N PRO A 48 15.94 7.01 25.78
CA PRO A 48 14.72 7.01 24.99
C PRO A 48 14.72 5.82 24.02
N VAL A 49 13.59 5.14 23.95
CA VAL A 49 13.36 3.99 23.06
C VAL A 49 12.25 4.38 22.10
N ILE A 50 12.43 4.08 20.82
CA ILE A 50 11.37 4.22 19.83
C ILE A 50 10.72 2.85 19.64
N GLN A 51 9.47 2.75 20.07
CA GLN A 51 8.61 1.63 19.75
C GLN A 51 8.05 1.83 18.35
N SER A 52 8.37 0.92 17.46
CA SER A 52 7.96 1.00 16.07
C SER A 52 7.22 -0.26 15.64
N LYS A 53 6.15 -0.06 14.89
CA LYS A 53 5.46 -1.12 14.15
C LYS A 53 5.95 -1.08 12.72
N ILE A 54 6.61 -2.14 12.29
CA ILE A 54 7.28 -2.22 11.00
C ILE A 54 6.66 -3.32 10.13
N LYS A 55 6.59 -3.08 8.83
CA LYS A 55 6.08 -4.04 7.83
C LYS A 55 7.21 -4.45 6.90
N ASN A 56 7.42 -5.73 6.76
CA ASN A 56 8.30 -6.28 5.74
C ASN A 56 7.67 -6.07 4.35
N LEU A 57 8.44 -5.52 3.42
CA LEU A 57 7.94 -5.22 2.08
C LEU A 57 7.96 -6.43 1.13
N ILE A 58 8.64 -7.52 1.51
CA ILE A 58 8.72 -8.75 0.69
C ILE A 58 7.55 -9.68 0.99
N ASP A 59 7.30 -9.97 2.26
CA ASP A 59 6.32 -10.96 2.70
C ASP A 59 5.08 -10.37 3.37
N GLY A 60 5.06 -9.06 3.61
CA GLY A 60 3.93 -8.35 4.21
C GLY A 60 3.80 -8.50 5.73
N ARG A 61 4.67 -9.27 6.39
CA ARG A 61 4.63 -9.46 7.85
C ARG A 61 4.80 -8.15 8.60
N VAL A 62 3.99 -7.98 9.64
CA VAL A 62 4.04 -6.82 10.54
C VAL A 62 4.61 -7.26 11.88
N GLN A 63 5.58 -6.50 12.40
CA GLN A 63 6.23 -6.75 13.68
C GLN A 63 6.34 -5.47 14.49
N GLU A 64 6.28 -5.60 15.82
CA GLU A 64 6.65 -4.52 16.72
C GLU A 64 8.11 -4.68 17.13
N ARG A 65 8.87 -3.59 17.05
CA ARG A 65 10.28 -3.54 17.41
C ARG A 65 10.59 -2.28 18.19
N ASN A 66 11.51 -2.43 19.15
CA ASN A 66 12.02 -1.33 19.94
C ASN A 66 13.44 -1.00 19.48
N PHE A 67 13.64 0.23 19.01
CA PHE A 67 14.93 0.71 18.56
C PHE A 67 15.50 1.70 19.60
N GLN A 68 16.80 1.60 19.87
CA GLN A 68 17.48 2.37 20.89
C GLN A 68 18.46 3.37 20.29
N GLN A 69 18.90 4.29 21.12
CA GLN A 69 19.99 5.20 20.77
C GLN A 69 21.26 4.40 20.45
N GLY A 70 21.79 4.58 19.25
CA GLY A 70 22.94 3.84 18.73
C GLY A 70 22.61 2.87 17.62
N ASP A 71 21.33 2.50 17.45
CA ASP A 71 20.90 1.71 16.30
C ASP A 71 20.99 2.57 15.04
N VAL A 72 21.66 2.02 14.03
CA VAL A 72 21.88 2.66 12.73
C VAL A 72 21.41 1.72 11.64
N PHE A 73 20.66 2.28 10.69
CA PHE A 73 20.06 1.52 9.58
C PHE A 73 20.47 2.13 8.26
N GLN A 74 20.47 1.34 7.21
CA GLN A 74 20.58 1.81 5.85
C GLN A 74 19.18 2.16 5.31
N GLU A 75 19.04 3.31 4.65
CA GLU A 75 17.83 3.58 3.85
C GLU A 75 17.70 2.54 2.74
N ALA A 76 16.49 2.00 2.56
CA ALA A 76 16.24 1.05 1.50
C ALA A 76 16.19 1.77 0.14
N ASP A 77 17.08 1.38 -0.77
CA ASP A 77 17.05 1.89 -2.15
C ASP A 77 15.96 1.16 -2.93
N LEU A 78 14.78 1.77 -2.95
CA LEU A 78 13.60 1.23 -3.61
C LEU A 78 13.32 2.02 -4.89
N GLN A 79 13.34 1.32 -6.01
CA GLN A 79 12.98 1.90 -7.30
C GLN A 79 11.51 1.69 -7.59
N LYS A 80 10.92 2.61 -8.35
CA LYS A 80 9.53 2.53 -8.79
C LYS A 80 9.50 2.11 -10.25
N LYS A 81 8.66 1.14 -10.58
CA LYS A 81 8.46 0.66 -11.95
C LYS A 81 6.98 0.47 -12.22
N ASP A 82 6.51 0.92 -13.36
CA ASP A 82 5.12 0.66 -13.75
C ASP A 82 4.95 -0.83 -14.03
N ILE A 83 3.91 -1.41 -13.45
CA ILE A 83 3.47 -2.78 -13.67
C ILE A 83 1.99 -2.79 -13.97
N LYS A 84 1.53 -3.79 -14.69
CA LYS A 84 0.13 -3.94 -15.09
C LYS A 84 -0.49 -5.14 -14.37
N PHE A 85 -1.59 -4.91 -13.67
CA PHE A 85 -2.38 -6.00 -13.11
C PHE A 85 -3.17 -6.70 -14.23
N LEU A 86 -3.16 -8.02 -14.26
CA LEU A 86 -3.84 -8.82 -15.26
C LEU A 86 -5.15 -9.39 -14.72
N TYR A 87 -5.03 -10.29 -13.76
CA TYR A 87 -6.16 -11.01 -13.15
C TYR A 87 -5.77 -11.63 -11.81
N GLN A 88 -6.80 -12.05 -11.07
CA GLN A 88 -6.65 -12.85 -9.86
C GLN A 88 -7.09 -14.29 -10.12
N THR A 89 -6.34 -15.24 -9.61
CA THR A 89 -6.72 -16.66 -9.60
C THR A 89 -6.14 -17.36 -8.37
N LYS A 90 -6.95 -18.16 -7.68
CA LYS A 90 -6.55 -18.98 -6.51
C LYS A 90 -5.75 -18.20 -5.44
N GLY A 91 -6.15 -16.96 -5.12
CA GLY A 91 -5.46 -16.10 -4.15
C GLY A 91 -4.13 -15.51 -4.63
N GLN A 92 -3.82 -15.66 -5.91
CA GLN A 92 -2.67 -15.07 -6.57
C GLN A 92 -3.11 -13.94 -7.49
N TYR A 93 -2.44 -12.81 -7.38
CA TYR A 93 -2.64 -11.61 -8.20
C TYR A 93 -1.54 -11.51 -9.22
N TRP A 94 -1.88 -11.69 -10.48
CA TRP A 94 -0.94 -11.76 -11.60
C TRP A 94 -0.72 -10.40 -12.23
N PHE A 95 0.55 -10.08 -12.43
CA PHE A 95 1.02 -8.83 -13.03
C PHE A 95 1.97 -9.12 -14.18
N CYS A 96 2.17 -8.12 -15.05
CA CYS A 96 3.21 -8.14 -16.06
C CYS A 96 3.90 -6.78 -16.17
N GLU A 97 5.04 -6.76 -16.82
CA GLU A 97 5.65 -5.51 -17.26
C GLU A 97 4.85 -4.94 -18.44
N PRO A 98 4.49 -3.63 -18.45
CA PRO A 98 3.72 -3.04 -19.55
C PRO A 98 4.38 -3.16 -20.92
N LYS A 99 5.73 -3.15 -20.95
CA LYS A 99 6.55 -3.26 -22.16
C LYS A 99 6.80 -4.70 -22.60
N ASP A 100 6.68 -5.66 -21.70
CA ASP A 100 6.92 -7.08 -21.99
C ASP A 100 5.89 -7.96 -21.25
N PRO A 101 4.72 -8.20 -21.88
CA PRO A 101 3.65 -9.02 -21.29
C PRO A 101 4.03 -10.48 -21.04
N SER A 102 5.16 -10.95 -21.58
CA SER A 102 5.66 -12.33 -21.35
C SER A 102 6.22 -12.47 -19.93
N LYS A 103 6.77 -11.40 -19.37
CA LYS A 103 7.31 -11.39 -18.00
C LYS A 103 6.20 -11.24 -17.00
N ARG A 104 5.61 -12.37 -16.65
CA ARG A 104 4.53 -12.44 -15.65
C ARG A 104 5.09 -12.85 -14.30
N PHE A 105 4.55 -12.24 -13.26
CA PHE A 105 4.83 -12.57 -11.88
C PHE A 105 3.55 -12.40 -11.06
N PHE A 106 3.55 -12.91 -9.84
CA PHE A 106 2.37 -12.82 -8.98
C PHE A 106 2.77 -12.41 -7.56
N PHE A 107 1.80 -11.86 -6.86
CA PHE A 107 1.84 -11.66 -5.41
C PHE A 107 0.70 -12.46 -4.77
N THR A 108 0.91 -12.89 -3.53
CA THR A 108 -0.14 -13.52 -2.72
C THR A 108 -0.99 -12.45 -2.02
N GLU A 109 -2.20 -12.82 -1.62
CA GLU A 109 -3.08 -11.92 -0.87
C GLU A 109 -2.44 -11.42 0.44
N GLU A 110 -1.64 -12.25 1.09
CA GLU A 110 -0.90 -11.89 2.31
C GLU A 110 0.12 -10.77 2.09
N GLN A 111 0.81 -10.78 0.94
CA GLN A 111 1.78 -9.75 0.57
C GLN A 111 1.11 -8.42 0.25
N ILE A 112 -0.02 -8.46 -0.46
CA ILE A 112 -0.73 -7.27 -0.94
C ILE A 112 -1.60 -6.66 0.17
N GLY A 113 -2.24 -7.51 0.98
CA GLY A 113 -3.18 -7.08 2.01
C GLY A 113 -4.46 -6.48 1.44
N THR A 114 -5.00 -5.47 2.14
CA THR A 114 -6.29 -4.85 1.79
C THR A 114 -6.33 -4.15 0.43
N GLN A 115 -5.19 -3.76 -0.11
CA GLN A 115 -5.09 -3.09 -1.42
C GLN A 115 -5.53 -3.99 -2.58
N ALA A 116 -5.44 -5.31 -2.42
CA ALA A 116 -5.87 -6.29 -3.40
C ALA A 116 -7.31 -6.06 -3.90
N LYS A 117 -8.20 -5.65 -3.00
CA LYS A 117 -9.63 -5.45 -3.28
C LYS A 117 -9.94 -4.30 -4.24
N PHE A 118 -9.01 -3.37 -4.41
CA PHE A 118 -9.20 -2.18 -5.24
C PHE A 118 -8.57 -2.29 -6.63
N LEU A 119 -7.91 -3.41 -6.93
CA LEU A 119 -7.29 -3.64 -8.24
C LEU A 119 -8.34 -3.90 -9.31
N ARG A 120 -8.19 -3.23 -10.46
CA ARG A 120 -8.99 -3.48 -11.66
C ARG A 120 -8.17 -4.20 -12.71
N PRO A 121 -8.75 -5.15 -13.45
CA PRO A 121 -8.08 -5.81 -14.56
C PRO A 121 -7.52 -4.78 -15.56
N ASN A 122 -6.29 -5.02 -16.00
CA ASN A 122 -5.55 -4.16 -16.92
C ASN A 122 -5.13 -2.78 -16.38
N GLU A 123 -5.24 -2.53 -15.08
CA GLU A 123 -4.80 -1.30 -14.44
C GLU A 123 -3.28 -1.23 -14.30
N LEU A 124 -2.74 -0.01 -14.53
CA LEU A 124 -1.32 0.28 -14.26
C LEU A 124 -1.16 0.68 -12.81
N VAL A 125 -0.24 0.04 -12.11
CA VAL A 125 0.11 0.32 -10.72
C VAL A 125 1.62 0.48 -10.57
N ILE A 126 2.06 1.10 -9.48
CA ILE A 126 3.48 1.34 -9.24
C ILE A 126 4.07 0.14 -8.48
N GLY A 127 4.85 -0.67 -9.17
CA GLY A 127 5.67 -1.73 -8.56
C GLY A 127 6.87 -1.14 -7.83
N ILE A 128 7.18 -1.71 -6.68
CA ILE A 128 8.36 -1.38 -5.88
C ILE A 128 9.44 -2.43 -6.13
N VAL A 129 10.57 -1.98 -6.61
CA VAL A 129 11.71 -2.83 -6.97
C VAL A 129 12.79 -2.71 -5.89
N PHE A 130 13.25 -3.83 -5.39
CA PHE A 130 14.39 -3.97 -4.51
C PHE A 130 15.34 -5.02 -5.08
N GLU A 131 16.64 -4.71 -5.22
CA GLU A 131 17.65 -5.60 -5.81
C GLU A 131 17.18 -6.26 -7.13
N GLU A 132 16.69 -5.41 -8.05
CA GLU A 132 16.20 -5.81 -9.39
C GLU A 132 14.93 -6.68 -9.39
N LYS A 133 14.37 -7.02 -8.23
CA LYS A 133 13.12 -7.77 -8.09
C LYS A 133 11.97 -6.87 -7.69
N ILE A 134 10.82 -7.05 -8.32
CA ILE A 134 9.58 -6.39 -7.90
C ILE A 134 9.08 -7.13 -6.66
N ILE A 135 9.09 -6.46 -5.50
CA ILE A 135 8.76 -7.07 -4.20
C ILE A 135 7.33 -6.79 -3.75
N THR A 136 6.76 -5.67 -4.15
CA THR A 136 5.39 -5.27 -3.83
C THR A 136 4.94 -4.20 -4.81
N PHE A 137 3.71 -3.69 -4.65
CA PHE A 137 3.24 -2.53 -5.40
C PHE A 137 2.51 -1.55 -4.46
N LYS A 138 2.33 -0.33 -4.94
CA LYS A 138 1.52 0.69 -4.28
C LYS A 138 0.43 1.16 -5.23
N LEU A 139 -0.79 1.21 -4.73
CA LEU A 139 -1.89 1.91 -5.39
C LEU A 139 -1.81 3.41 -5.08
N PRO A 140 -2.36 4.27 -5.94
CA PRO A 140 -2.66 5.64 -5.56
C PRO A 140 -3.51 5.64 -4.29
N ILE A 141 -3.28 6.61 -3.40
CA ILE A 141 -4.04 6.76 -2.14
C ILE A 141 -5.54 6.88 -2.43
N LYS A 142 -5.89 7.45 -3.58
CA LYS A 142 -7.25 7.64 -4.04
C LYS A 142 -7.47 6.96 -5.37
N VAL A 143 -8.49 6.12 -5.45
CA VAL A 143 -8.93 5.46 -6.69
C VAL A 143 -10.40 5.75 -6.94
N GLN A 144 -10.77 5.83 -8.20
CA GLN A 144 -12.15 5.96 -8.62
C GLN A 144 -12.68 4.60 -9.03
N LEU A 145 -13.73 4.14 -8.37
CA LEU A 145 -14.39 2.88 -8.67
C LEU A 145 -15.88 3.10 -8.90
N LYS A 146 -16.44 2.32 -9.81
CA LYS A 146 -17.88 2.32 -10.10
C LYS A 146 -18.60 1.40 -9.13
N VAL A 147 -19.72 1.86 -8.59
CA VAL A 147 -20.63 1.05 -7.78
C VAL A 147 -21.33 0.05 -8.67
N LYS A 148 -21.15 -1.24 -8.40
CA LYS A 148 -21.76 -2.34 -9.14
C LYS A 148 -23.14 -2.68 -8.56
N GLU A 149 -23.22 -2.78 -7.25
CA GLU A 149 -24.43 -3.14 -6.52
C GLU A 149 -24.50 -2.37 -5.21
N THR A 150 -25.67 -1.89 -4.82
CA THR A 150 -25.92 -1.29 -3.51
C THR A 150 -27.38 -1.44 -3.11
N ALA A 151 -27.67 -1.53 -1.82
CA ALA A 151 -29.03 -1.53 -1.35
C ALA A 151 -29.73 -0.19 -1.69
N PRO A 152 -31.02 -0.20 -2.03
CA PRO A 152 -31.76 1.03 -2.21
C PRO A 152 -31.72 1.88 -0.93
N GLY A 153 -31.49 3.18 -1.06
CA GLY A 153 -31.50 4.10 0.06
C GLY A 153 -32.93 4.26 0.57
N LEU A 154 -33.27 3.56 1.65
CA LEU A 154 -34.54 3.79 2.33
C LEU A 154 -34.48 5.17 2.99
N LYS A 155 -35.29 6.11 2.50
CA LYS A 155 -35.55 7.39 3.16
C LYS A 155 -36.42 7.12 4.41
N GLY A 156 -35.77 6.75 5.49
CA GLY A 156 -36.44 6.73 6.81
C GLY A 156 -36.21 8.06 7.50
N ASP A 157 -37.19 8.50 8.25
CA ASP A 157 -37.32 9.78 8.98
C ASP A 157 -36.28 10.03 10.09
N ARG A 158 -35.08 9.52 9.96
CA ARG A 158 -34.01 9.75 10.95
C ARG A 158 -32.90 10.58 10.31
N ALA A 159 -32.76 11.79 10.83
CA ALA A 159 -31.70 12.76 10.53
C ALA A 159 -30.27 12.29 10.93
N GLN A 160 -29.99 11.00 10.95
CA GLN A 160 -28.65 10.47 11.13
C GLN A 160 -28.11 10.07 9.77
N ALA A 161 -26.90 10.56 9.48
CA ALA A 161 -26.13 10.18 8.29
C ALA A 161 -25.85 8.67 8.32
N GLY A 162 -26.77 7.88 7.78
CA GLY A 162 -26.64 6.44 7.67
C GLY A 162 -25.67 6.08 6.54
N THR A 163 -24.99 4.97 6.70
CA THR A 163 -24.19 4.34 5.65
C THR A 163 -24.85 3.04 5.22
N LYS A 164 -24.56 2.62 3.99
CA LYS A 164 -24.97 1.32 3.44
C LYS A 164 -23.80 0.65 2.78
N GLU A 165 -23.88 -0.65 2.61
CA GLU A 165 -22.87 -1.40 1.87
C GLU A 165 -23.04 -1.21 0.37
N ALA A 166 -21.91 -1.04 -0.31
CA ALA A 166 -21.85 -1.00 -1.75
C ALA A 166 -20.73 -1.92 -2.25
N VAL A 167 -21.04 -2.71 -3.26
CA VAL A 167 -20.11 -3.57 -3.96
C VAL A 167 -19.56 -2.81 -5.15
N MET A 168 -18.25 -2.67 -5.22
CA MET A 168 -17.57 -2.00 -6.33
C MET A 168 -17.36 -2.94 -7.52
N GLU A 169 -17.07 -2.37 -8.69
CA GLU A 169 -16.70 -3.13 -9.90
C GLU A 169 -15.49 -4.04 -9.71
N SER A 170 -14.60 -3.71 -8.77
CA SER A 170 -13.44 -4.52 -8.36
C SER A 170 -13.81 -5.69 -7.44
N GLY A 171 -15.07 -5.78 -6.97
CA GLY A 171 -15.51 -6.72 -5.95
C GLY A 171 -15.27 -6.28 -4.50
N ALA A 172 -14.71 -5.09 -4.28
CA ALA A 172 -14.58 -4.52 -2.94
C ALA A 172 -15.95 -4.17 -2.35
N VAL A 173 -16.17 -4.49 -1.08
CA VAL A 173 -17.35 -4.05 -0.32
C VAL A 173 -16.93 -2.92 0.59
N ILE A 174 -17.57 -1.77 0.48
CA ILE A 174 -17.29 -0.58 1.29
C ILE A 174 -18.56 0.08 1.81
N GLN A 175 -18.42 0.81 2.92
CA GLN A 175 -19.50 1.60 3.47
C GLN A 175 -19.58 2.95 2.75
N VAL A 176 -20.75 3.26 2.19
CA VAL A 176 -21.02 4.51 1.47
C VAL A 176 -22.22 5.21 2.05
N PRO A 177 -22.35 6.55 1.90
CA PRO A 177 -23.54 7.28 2.28
C PRO A 177 -24.80 6.76 1.56
N LEU A 178 -25.97 6.89 2.21
CA LEU A 178 -27.27 6.39 1.68
C LEU A 178 -27.66 6.93 0.31
N PHE A 179 -27.19 8.13 -0.04
CA PHE A 179 -27.50 8.80 -1.30
C PHE A 179 -26.73 8.26 -2.53
N ILE A 180 -25.72 7.39 -2.31
CA ILE A 180 -24.97 6.81 -3.41
C ILE A 180 -25.82 5.72 -4.08
N GLU A 181 -25.92 5.80 -5.40
CA GLU A 181 -26.71 4.87 -6.22
C GLU A 181 -25.83 3.91 -7.02
N GLU A 182 -26.44 2.85 -7.49
CA GLU A 182 -25.81 1.90 -8.40
C GLU A 182 -25.43 2.58 -9.73
N GLY A 183 -24.25 2.26 -10.24
CA GLY A 183 -23.71 2.87 -11.47
C GLY A 183 -22.93 4.18 -11.26
N GLU A 184 -23.00 4.79 -10.06
CA GLU A 184 -22.19 5.99 -9.75
C GLU A 184 -20.71 5.66 -9.59
N THR A 185 -19.86 6.61 -9.94
CA THR A 185 -18.41 6.53 -9.71
C THR A 185 -18.05 7.30 -8.44
N ILE A 186 -17.33 6.66 -7.54
CA ILE A 186 -16.92 7.23 -6.27
C ILE A 186 -15.41 7.16 -6.08
N GLU A 187 -14.86 8.13 -5.36
CA GLU A 187 -13.47 8.16 -4.94
C GLU A 187 -13.33 7.47 -3.57
N ILE A 188 -12.39 6.55 -3.48
CA ILE A 188 -12.13 5.70 -2.31
C ILE A 188 -10.68 5.90 -1.88
N ASN A 189 -10.44 5.98 -0.58
CA ASN A 189 -9.10 5.91 -0.02
C ASN A 189 -8.68 4.43 0.06
N THR A 190 -7.60 4.06 -0.63
CA THR A 190 -7.11 2.67 -0.73
C THR A 190 -6.43 2.18 0.54
N GLU A 191 -5.96 3.07 1.42
CA GLU A 191 -5.32 2.72 2.68
C GLU A 191 -6.34 2.38 3.76
N THR A 192 -7.41 3.20 3.86
CA THR A 192 -8.45 3.04 4.88
C THR A 192 -9.65 2.23 4.40
N GLY A 193 -9.82 2.08 3.08
CA GLY A 193 -10.98 1.42 2.47
C GLY A 193 -12.27 2.24 2.62
N THR A 194 -12.17 3.57 2.80
CA THR A 194 -13.31 4.44 3.07
C THR A 194 -13.70 5.29 1.86
N TYR A 195 -14.99 5.59 1.77
CA TYR A 195 -15.53 6.56 0.83
C TYR A 195 -14.96 7.96 1.09
N VAL A 196 -14.58 8.68 0.05
CA VAL A 196 -14.09 10.07 0.14
C VAL A 196 -15.13 11.03 -0.43
N LYS A 197 -15.51 10.86 -1.68
CA LYS A 197 -16.50 11.72 -2.37
C LYS A 197 -17.02 11.03 -3.63
N ARG A 198 -18.07 11.63 -4.23
CA ARG A 198 -18.51 11.28 -5.59
C ARG A 198 -17.50 11.87 -6.61
N ALA A 199 -17.18 11.14 -7.63
CA ALA A 199 -16.26 11.56 -8.70
C ALA A 199 -16.93 12.46 -9.71
#